data_186725c1e25ec3af3c5bff87cdc06761
#
_entry.id   186725c1e25ec3af3c5bff87cdc06761
#
_cell.length_a   1.000
_cell.length_b   1.000
_cell.length_c   1.000
_cell.angle_alpha   90.00
_cell.angle_beta   90.00
_cell.angle_gamma   90.00
#
_symmetry.space_group_name_H-M   'P 1'
#
loop_
_entity.id
_entity.type
_entity.pdbx_description
1 polymer ?
#
loop_
_entity_poly.entity_id
_entity_poly.type
_entity_poly.pdbx_seq_one_letter_code
_entity_poly.pdbx_strand_id
1 'polypeptide(L)'
;MPEEHEHTASAVGGCLCGKVRFEVHGELLSVVNCHCSKCRRFHGNVGAYTSTQRENLIMIRDEGLKWYRSIHDETPNVHRGFCKACGSSLFWDPKEKKNISIAAGVLDAPTNLKTSRHVWVDQKGDYYEITDDLPQNAGKFERANGENQ
;
A
#
# COMPACT_ATOMS: atom_id res chain seq x y z
N MET A 1 -38.86 -8.84 -3.21
CA MET A 1 -37.67 -9.04 -2.34
C MET A 1 -36.52 -8.34 -2.98
N PRO A 2 -35.91 -7.34 -2.35
CA PRO A 2 -34.68 -6.80 -2.90
C PRO A 2 -33.64 -7.93 -2.85
N GLU A 3 -33.05 -8.23 -3.99
CA GLU A 3 -31.89 -9.07 -4.05
C GLU A 3 -30.79 -8.35 -3.24
N GLU A 4 -30.43 -8.90 -2.09
CA GLU A 4 -29.20 -8.50 -1.42
C GLU A 4 -28.07 -8.86 -2.38
N HIS A 5 -27.61 -7.86 -3.12
CA HIS A 5 -26.32 -8.01 -3.79
C HIS A 5 -25.29 -8.16 -2.69
N GLU A 6 -24.96 -9.39 -2.41
CA GLU A 6 -23.79 -9.73 -1.59
C GLU A 6 -22.57 -9.12 -2.29
N HIS A 7 -22.16 -7.93 -1.82
CA HIS A 7 -20.97 -7.26 -2.35
C HIS A 7 -19.75 -8.08 -1.94
N THR A 8 -19.37 -9.02 -2.80
CA THR A 8 -18.15 -9.81 -2.63
C THR A 8 -16.95 -8.85 -2.62
N ALA A 9 -16.07 -9.00 -1.63
CA ALA A 9 -14.82 -8.25 -1.59
C ALA A 9 -13.99 -8.49 -2.85
N SER A 10 -13.40 -7.44 -3.41
CA SER A 10 -12.50 -7.54 -4.56
C SER A 10 -11.11 -8.04 -4.14
N ALA A 11 -10.74 -7.87 -2.89
CA ALA A 11 -9.51 -8.41 -2.30
C ALA A 11 -9.67 -8.54 -0.79
N VAL A 12 -8.88 -9.43 -0.21
CA VAL A 12 -8.76 -9.62 1.24
C VAL A 12 -7.29 -9.70 1.60
N GLY A 13 -6.95 -9.33 2.83
CA GLY A 13 -5.56 -9.39 3.26
C GLY A 13 -5.42 -9.20 4.75
N GLY A 14 -4.18 -9.18 5.21
CA GLY A 14 -3.87 -8.97 6.60
C GLY A 14 -2.40 -9.20 6.96
N CYS A 15 -2.10 -9.11 8.23
CA CYS A 15 -0.75 -9.28 8.75
C CYS A 15 -0.36 -10.76 8.86
N LEU A 16 0.92 -11.00 9.12
CA LEU A 16 1.47 -12.34 9.25
C LEU A 16 0.78 -13.17 10.34
N CYS A 17 0.50 -12.56 11.51
CA CYS A 17 -0.07 -13.27 12.65
C CYS A 17 -1.61 -13.34 12.65
N GLY A 18 -2.28 -12.64 11.75
CA GLY A 18 -3.74 -12.62 11.63
C GLY A 18 -4.46 -11.65 12.55
N LYS A 19 -3.78 -10.89 13.39
CA LYS A 19 -4.42 -9.89 14.28
C LYS A 19 -4.88 -8.64 13.54
N VAL A 20 -4.51 -8.49 12.29
CA VAL A 20 -5.06 -7.51 11.37
C VAL A 20 -5.59 -8.24 10.15
N ARG A 21 -6.88 -8.06 9.85
CA ARG A 21 -7.52 -8.57 8.63
C ARG A 21 -8.41 -7.49 8.07
N PHE A 22 -8.44 -7.40 6.75
CA PHE A 22 -9.23 -6.40 6.04
C PHE A 22 -9.78 -6.95 4.74
N GLU A 23 -10.77 -6.26 4.23
CA GLU A 23 -11.35 -6.47 2.90
C GLU A 23 -11.28 -5.17 2.11
N VAL A 24 -11.20 -5.30 0.80
CA VAL A 24 -11.34 -4.17 -0.13
C VAL A 24 -12.57 -4.42 -0.98
N HIS A 25 -13.49 -3.46 -0.98
CA HIS A 25 -14.73 -3.49 -1.74
C HIS A 25 -14.70 -2.40 -2.80
N GLY A 26 -13.90 -2.59 -3.84
CA GLY A 26 -13.73 -1.64 -4.93
C GLY A 26 -12.44 -1.89 -5.71
N GLU A 27 -12.13 -0.95 -6.59
CA GLU A 27 -10.96 -1.05 -7.47
C GLU A 27 -9.65 -0.90 -6.69
N LEU A 28 -8.70 -1.78 -6.99
CA LEU A 28 -7.30 -1.66 -6.61
C LEU A 28 -6.48 -1.21 -7.83
N LEU A 29 -5.63 -0.22 -7.62
CA LEU A 29 -4.74 0.26 -8.67
C LEU A 29 -3.54 -0.67 -8.85
N SER A 30 -2.84 -0.56 -9.98
CA SER A 30 -1.61 -1.31 -10.21
C SER A 30 -0.58 -1.07 -9.12
N VAL A 31 0.26 -2.05 -8.86
CA VAL A 31 1.31 -1.96 -7.86
C VAL A 31 2.41 -1.00 -8.34
N VAL A 32 2.88 -0.15 -7.45
CA VAL A 32 4.03 0.73 -7.65
C VAL A 32 5.10 0.37 -6.63
N ASN A 33 6.32 0.17 -7.11
CA ASN A 33 7.47 -0.08 -6.25
C ASN A 33 8.13 1.24 -5.86
N CYS A 34 8.11 1.55 -4.57
CA CYS A 34 8.74 2.75 -4.02
C CYS A 34 10.11 2.41 -3.42
N HIS A 35 11.15 3.04 -3.96
CA HIS A 35 12.53 2.83 -3.54
C HIS A 35 13.05 3.92 -2.59
N CYS A 36 12.18 4.80 -2.10
CA CYS A 36 12.60 5.91 -1.23
C CYS A 36 13.18 5.41 0.09
N SER A 37 13.99 6.27 0.72
CA SER A 37 14.66 5.94 1.99
C SER A 37 13.68 5.60 3.12
N LYS A 38 12.49 6.21 3.14
CA LYS A 38 11.45 5.93 4.15
C LYS A 38 10.86 4.55 3.97
N CYS A 39 10.45 4.21 2.74
CA CYS A 39 9.94 2.88 2.42
C CYS A 39 11.00 1.81 2.64
N ARG A 40 12.22 2.07 2.23
CA ARG A 40 13.34 1.14 2.44
C ARG A 40 13.55 0.83 3.91
N ARG A 41 13.49 1.82 4.79
CA ARG A 41 13.63 1.61 6.24
C ARG A 41 12.39 0.95 6.85
N PHE A 42 11.20 1.33 6.40
CA PHE A 42 9.94 0.80 6.93
C PHE A 42 9.73 -0.67 6.53
N HIS A 43 10.09 -1.03 5.31
CA HIS A 43 9.89 -2.38 4.77
C HIS A 43 11.14 -3.26 4.80
N GLY A 44 12.31 -2.68 4.97
CA GLY A 44 13.59 -3.40 4.88
C GLY A 44 14.11 -3.58 3.46
N ASN A 45 13.38 -3.13 2.46
CA ASN A 45 13.73 -3.10 1.04
C ASN A 45 12.76 -2.19 0.30
N VAL A 46 12.34 -2.55 -0.91
CA VAL A 46 11.35 -1.80 -1.67
C VAL A 46 9.97 -1.85 -1.01
N GLY A 47 9.24 -0.75 -1.05
CA GLY A 47 7.82 -0.71 -0.67
C GLY A 47 6.96 -0.93 -1.90
N ALA A 48 6.31 -2.09 -2.01
CA ALA A 48 5.37 -2.40 -3.09
C ALA A 48 3.96 -2.06 -2.63
N TYR A 49 3.30 -1.10 -3.29
CA TYR A 49 1.98 -0.63 -2.89
C TYR A 49 0.98 -0.68 -4.02
N THR A 50 -0.20 -1.19 -3.73
CA THR A 50 -1.43 -0.85 -4.45
C THR A 50 -2.14 0.25 -3.70
N SER A 51 -3.20 0.81 -4.28
CA SER A 51 -4.02 1.78 -3.58
C SER A 51 -5.48 1.65 -3.98
N THR A 52 -6.35 2.15 -3.10
CA THR A 52 -7.79 2.16 -3.29
C THR A 52 -8.39 3.41 -2.66
N GLN A 53 -9.62 3.74 -3.02
CA GLN A 53 -10.33 4.79 -2.32
C GLN A 53 -10.55 4.38 -0.85
N ARG A 54 -10.38 5.32 0.04
CA ARG A 54 -10.41 5.10 1.50
C ARG A 54 -11.65 4.35 1.97
N GLU A 55 -12.82 4.70 1.43
CA GLU A 55 -14.11 4.06 1.78
C GLU A 55 -14.20 2.60 1.37
N ASN A 56 -13.35 2.14 0.44
CA ASN A 56 -13.34 0.75 0.01
C ASN A 56 -12.64 -0.20 0.99
N LEU A 57 -11.81 0.34 1.88
CA LEU A 57 -11.06 -0.46 2.85
C LEU A 57 -11.89 -0.68 4.10
N ILE A 58 -12.23 -1.93 4.38
CA ILE A 58 -13.03 -2.34 5.53
C ILE A 58 -12.17 -3.20 6.46
N MET A 59 -11.95 -2.72 7.67
CA MET A 59 -11.23 -3.50 8.69
C MET A 59 -12.15 -4.56 9.28
N ILE A 60 -11.75 -5.83 9.18
CA ILE A 60 -12.45 -6.98 9.76
C ILE A 60 -11.89 -7.28 11.14
N ARG A 61 -10.58 -7.18 11.31
CA ARG A 61 -9.90 -7.34 12.58
C ARG A 61 -8.78 -6.32 12.67
N ASP A 62 -8.83 -5.45 13.66
CA ASP A 62 -7.89 -4.34 13.81
C ASP A 62 -7.15 -4.31 15.15
N GLU A 63 -7.31 -5.34 15.98
CA GLU A 63 -6.67 -5.39 17.32
C GLU A 63 -5.14 -5.28 17.28
N GLY A 64 -4.52 -5.72 16.18
CA GLY A 64 -3.07 -5.58 15.98
C GLY A 64 -2.66 -4.25 15.34
N LEU A 65 -3.60 -3.49 14.78
CA LEU A 65 -3.26 -2.31 13.98
C LEU A 65 -2.75 -1.17 14.85
N LYS A 66 -1.58 -0.66 14.47
CA LYS A 66 -0.99 0.54 15.07
C LYS A 66 -0.52 1.48 13.96
N TRP A 67 -0.64 2.76 14.22
CA TRP A 67 -0.24 3.81 13.29
C TRP A 67 0.95 4.59 13.82
N TYR A 68 1.94 4.77 12.94
CA TYR A 68 3.06 5.66 13.16
C TYR A 68 2.87 6.92 12.31
N ARG A 69 2.85 8.09 12.93
CA ARG A 69 2.82 9.34 12.18
C ARG A 69 4.20 9.62 11.61
N SER A 70 4.30 9.56 10.29
CA SER A 70 5.56 9.76 9.58
C SER A 70 5.80 11.25 9.35
N ILE A 71 6.71 11.83 10.12
CA ILE A 71 7.05 13.26 10.01
C ILE A 71 8.12 13.53 8.94
N HIS A 72 8.66 12.49 8.33
CA HIS A 72 9.74 12.58 7.35
C HIS A 72 9.26 12.42 5.90
N ASP A 73 7.99 12.10 5.68
CA ASP A 73 7.43 12.05 4.34
C ASP A 73 7.23 13.46 3.78
N GLU A 74 7.50 13.64 2.47
CA GLU A 74 7.24 14.92 1.80
C GLU A 74 5.75 15.22 1.68
N THR A 75 4.93 14.17 1.54
CA THR A 75 3.47 14.29 1.59
C THR A 75 3.06 14.62 3.03
N PRO A 76 2.27 15.68 3.25
CA PRO A 76 1.86 16.03 4.59
C PRO A 76 0.91 15.01 5.21
N ASN A 77 0.95 14.91 6.54
CA ASN A 77 0.01 14.14 7.35
C ASN A 77 -0.06 12.65 6.98
N VAL A 78 1.10 12.04 6.75
CA VAL A 78 1.21 10.61 6.44
C VAL A 78 1.24 9.78 7.72
N HIS A 79 0.42 8.74 7.75
CA HIS A 79 0.43 7.71 8.78
C HIS A 79 0.78 6.37 8.14
N ARG A 80 1.66 5.61 8.79
CA ARG A 80 2.04 4.27 8.36
C ARG A 80 1.44 3.25 9.32
N GLY A 81 0.63 2.34 8.77
CA GLY A 81 -0.03 1.29 9.53
C GLY A 81 0.78 0.00 9.53
N PHE A 82 0.86 -0.63 10.68
CA PHE A 82 1.56 -1.90 10.86
C PHE A 82 0.91 -2.71 11.98
N CYS A 83 1.22 -4.00 12.03
CA CYS A 83 0.77 -4.84 13.13
C CYS A 83 1.75 -4.73 14.31
N LYS A 84 1.25 -4.30 15.46
CA LYS A 84 2.07 -4.18 16.68
C LYS A 84 2.50 -5.53 17.25
N ALA A 85 1.82 -6.61 16.88
CA ALA A 85 2.12 -7.95 17.39
C ALA A 85 3.17 -8.68 16.55
N CYS A 86 3.10 -8.62 15.22
CA CYS A 86 4.04 -9.31 14.33
C CYS A 86 4.93 -8.39 13.50
N GLY A 87 4.66 -7.08 13.50
CA GLY A 87 5.48 -6.10 12.78
C GLY A 87 5.20 -5.98 11.29
N SER A 88 4.20 -6.68 10.73
CA SER A 88 3.87 -6.57 9.31
C SER A 88 3.56 -5.13 8.92
N SER A 89 4.21 -4.63 7.88
CA SER A 89 3.87 -3.35 7.27
C SER A 89 2.59 -3.51 6.46
N LEU A 90 1.62 -2.61 6.65
CA LEU A 90 0.29 -2.78 6.07
C LEU A 90 -0.13 -1.62 5.18
N PHE A 91 -0.10 -0.40 5.71
CA PHE A 91 -0.70 0.76 5.05
C PHE A 91 0.21 1.97 5.03
N TRP A 92 0.11 2.73 3.96
CA TRP A 92 0.61 4.10 3.86
C TRP A 92 -0.59 5.01 3.62
N ASP A 93 -0.89 5.84 4.60
CA ASP A 93 -2.11 6.64 4.63
C ASP A 93 -1.78 8.13 4.60
N PRO A 94 -1.84 8.77 3.42
CA PRO A 94 -1.78 10.22 3.31
C PRO A 94 -3.16 10.80 3.61
N LYS A 95 -3.40 11.14 4.86
CA LYS A 95 -4.72 11.53 5.39
C LYS A 95 -5.45 12.60 4.57
N GLU A 96 -4.70 13.47 3.90
CA GLU A 96 -5.27 14.56 3.10
C GLU A 96 -5.59 14.14 1.67
N LYS A 97 -5.30 12.90 1.30
CA LYS A 97 -5.57 12.36 -0.03
C LYS A 97 -6.81 11.46 -0.02
N LYS A 98 -7.38 11.28 -1.20
CA LYS A 98 -8.58 10.47 -1.43
C LYS A 98 -8.32 8.98 -1.22
N ASN A 99 -7.12 8.52 -1.59
CA ASN A 99 -6.75 7.10 -1.55
C ASN A 99 -5.89 6.77 -0.35
N ILE A 100 -5.95 5.51 0.03
CA ILE A 100 -5.03 4.87 0.97
C ILE A 100 -4.23 3.81 0.21
N SER A 101 -2.95 3.68 0.53
CA SER A 101 -2.08 2.66 -0.06
C SER A 101 -1.97 1.44 0.84
N ILE A 102 -1.96 0.27 0.22
CA ILE A 102 -1.89 -1.03 0.89
C ILE A 102 -0.64 -1.73 0.39
N ALA A 103 0.19 -2.23 1.30
CA ALA A 103 1.34 -3.05 0.94
C ALA A 103 0.86 -4.27 0.15
N ALA A 104 1.33 -4.44 -1.07
CA ALA A 104 0.82 -5.48 -1.96
C ALA A 104 1.04 -6.89 -1.43
N GLY A 105 2.13 -7.09 -0.69
CA GLY A 105 2.49 -8.40 -0.13
C GLY A 105 1.58 -8.90 0.99
N VAL A 106 0.73 -8.04 1.58
CA VAL A 106 -0.21 -8.45 2.62
C VAL A 106 -1.58 -8.83 2.08
N LEU A 107 -1.79 -8.71 0.76
CA LEU A 107 -2.98 -9.21 0.10
C LEU A 107 -2.90 -10.72 -0.11
N ASP A 108 -4.01 -11.41 0.12
CA ASP A 108 -4.11 -12.83 -0.16
C ASP A 108 -4.12 -13.08 -1.67
N ALA A 109 -3.39 -14.10 -2.12
CA ALA A 109 -3.34 -14.49 -3.53
C ALA A 109 -4.60 -15.29 -3.94
N PRO A 110 -5.03 -15.19 -5.22
CA PRO A 110 -4.47 -14.40 -6.29
C PRO A 110 -4.90 -12.93 -6.20
N THR A 111 -3.97 -11.99 -6.40
CA THR A 111 -4.27 -10.56 -6.36
C THR A 111 -4.80 -10.03 -7.69
N ASN A 112 -4.44 -10.66 -8.79
CA ASN A 112 -4.67 -10.19 -10.16
C ASN A 112 -4.08 -8.79 -10.44
N LEU A 113 -3.12 -8.37 -9.63
CA LEU A 113 -2.43 -7.10 -9.79
C LEU A 113 -1.10 -7.29 -10.53
N LYS A 114 -0.62 -6.22 -11.13
CA LYS A 114 0.69 -6.15 -11.76
C LYS A 114 1.42 -4.90 -11.32
N THR A 115 2.73 -4.99 -11.21
CA THR A 115 3.59 -3.83 -10.99
C THR A 115 3.68 -3.02 -12.28
N SER A 116 3.47 -1.71 -12.18
CA SER A 116 3.42 -0.83 -13.34
C SER A 116 4.62 0.10 -13.46
N ARG A 117 5.30 0.41 -12.36
CA ARG A 117 6.44 1.33 -12.36
C ARG A 117 7.23 1.31 -11.08
N HIS A 118 8.38 1.96 -11.13
CA HIS A 118 9.23 2.26 -9.99
C HIS A 118 9.24 3.76 -9.73
N VAL A 119 9.17 4.18 -8.46
CA VAL A 119 9.28 5.59 -8.06
C VAL A 119 10.40 5.77 -7.03
N TRP A 120 10.91 6.98 -6.93
CA TRP A 120 12.02 7.33 -6.04
C TRP A 120 13.25 6.47 -6.29
N VAL A 121 13.55 6.16 -7.54
CA VAL A 121 14.69 5.31 -7.89
C VAL A 121 16.04 5.97 -7.59
N ASP A 122 16.09 7.29 -7.48
CA ASP A 122 17.28 8.04 -7.06
C ASP A 122 17.68 7.74 -5.60
N GLN A 123 16.77 7.20 -4.80
CA GLN A 123 17.00 6.82 -3.40
C GLN A 123 17.08 5.31 -3.19
N LYS A 124 17.10 4.52 -4.25
CA LYS A 124 17.12 3.05 -4.12
C LYS A 124 18.33 2.56 -3.33
N GLY A 125 18.19 1.39 -2.73
CA GLY A 125 19.32 0.71 -2.10
C GLY A 125 20.46 0.47 -3.09
N ASP A 126 21.69 0.52 -2.62
CA ASP A 126 22.89 0.34 -3.45
C ASP A 126 23.26 -1.14 -3.68
N TYR A 127 22.47 -2.04 -3.12
CA TYR A 127 22.75 -3.49 -3.12
C TYR A 127 21.94 -4.26 -4.18
N TYR A 128 21.17 -3.58 -5.02
CA TYR A 128 20.39 -4.23 -6.09
C TYR A 128 20.26 -3.32 -7.33
N GLU A 129 19.99 -3.96 -8.46
CA GLU A 129 19.67 -3.30 -9.72
C GLU A 129 18.21 -3.55 -10.10
N ILE A 130 17.57 -2.58 -10.76
CA ILE A 130 16.25 -2.76 -11.35
C ILE A 130 16.46 -3.37 -12.73
N THR A 131 15.95 -4.57 -12.95
CA THR A 131 16.25 -5.37 -14.15
C THR A 131 15.08 -5.53 -15.10
N ASP A 132 13.91 -5.00 -14.76
CA ASP A 132 12.74 -5.00 -15.65
C ASP A 132 12.71 -3.73 -16.53
N ASP A 133 11.80 -3.71 -17.51
CA ASP A 133 11.63 -2.61 -18.45
C ASP A 133 10.53 -1.63 -18.05
N LEU A 134 10.07 -1.68 -16.80
CA LEU A 134 9.02 -0.80 -16.32
C LEU A 134 9.50 0.65 -16.22
N PRO A 135 8.61 1.64 -16.40
CA PRO A 135 8.96 3.03 -16.20
C PRO A 135 9.58 3.30 -14.84
N GLN A 136 10.59 4.16 -14.81
CA GLN A 136 11.30 4.55 -13.60
C GLN A 136 11.21 6.07 -13.43
N ASN A 137 10.71 6.51 -12.28
CA ASN A 137 10.71 7.91 -11.90
C ASN A 137 11.80 8.16 -10.86
N ALA A 138 12.64 9.16 -11.08
CA ALA A 138 13.66 9.55 -10.10
C ALA A 138 13.04 9.94 -8.76
N GLY A 139 11.96 10.71 -8.81
CA GLY A 139 11.17 11.12 -7.65
C GLY A 139 9.77 10.52 -7.65
N LYS A 140 8.81 11.32 -7.18
CA LYS A 140 7.41 10.89 -7.08
C LYS A 140 6.76 10.76 -8.46
N PHE A 141 5.64 10.05 -8.47
CA PHE A 141 4.74 9.96 -9.60
C PHE A 141 3.31 10.25 -9.11
N GLU A 142 2.61 11.14 -9.83
CA GLU A 142 1.20 11.41 -9.59
C GLU A 142 0.39 10.90 -10.78
N ARG A 143 -0.70 10.18 -10.49
CA ARG A 143 -1.62 9.72 -11.52
C ARG A 143 -2.43 10.91 -12.04
N ALA A 144 -2.88 10.83 -13.30
CA ALA A 144 -3.56 11.92 -13.99
C ALA A 144 -4.86 12.39 -13.29
N ASN A 145 -5.46 11.55 -12.45
CA ASN A 145 -6.66 11.86 -11.67
C ASN A 145 -6.36 12.36 -10.24
N GLY A 146 -5.10 12.69 -9.94
CA GLY A 146 -4.67 13.17 -8.63
C GLY A 146 -4.51 12.08 -7.58
N GLU A 147 -4.58 10.80 -7.96
CA GLU A 147 -4.31 9.67 -7.08
C GLU A 147 -2.80 9.47 -6.95
N ASN A 148 -2.29 9.49 -5.72
CA ASN A 148 -0.87 9.31 -5.41
C ASN A 148 -0.58 7.90 -4.95
N GLN A 149 0.63 7.52 -5.21
CA GLN A 149 1.26 6.32 -4.66
C GLN A 149 2.37 6.74 -3.71
#